data_35adee80356a6323e7d61d6065e7d62e
#
_entry.id   35adee80356a6323e7d61d6065e7d62e
#
_cell.length_a   1.000
_cell.length_b   1.000
_cell.length_c   1.000
_cell.angle_alpha   90.00
_cell.angle_beta   90.00
_cell.angle_gamma   90.00
#
_symmetry.space_group_name_H-M   'P 1'
#
loop_
_entity.id
_entity.type
_entity.pdbx_description
1 polymer ?
#
loop_
_entity_poly.entity_id
_entity_poly.type
_entity_poly.pdbx_seq_one_letter_code
_entity_poly.pdbx_strand_id
1 'polypeptide(L)'
;MIRYLIFFFFLFSNNSISQLNDTLSEKSFTKKSTILSSILPGAGQVHNNSIRPIEIRNKLWWKLPIIYGGIGAACFQINYNNQEFKNVKKERISRLNGNPPLNFSLDSSDQLKIIQDQYRRLRDLSIISLLGVYLIQIIDANVEAHLFLFDISDNLSFQFRPIYQLGYQSIYFTTQISINVKI
;
A
#
# COMPACT_ATOMS: atom_id res chain seq x y z
N MET A 1 -17.81 22.12 0.79
CA MET A 1 -16.90 20.96 0.60
C MET A 1 -17.67 19.63 0.47
N ILE A 2 -18.59 19.29 1.35
CA ILE A 2 -19.36 18.02 1.33
C ILE A 2 -20.18 17.82 0.02
N ARG A 3 -20.71 18.89 -0.59
CA ARG A 3 -21.50 18.82 -1.85
C ARG A 3 -20.68 18.30 -3.05
N TYR A 4 -19.38 18.58 -3.11
CA TYR A 4 -18.50 18.11 -4.21
C TYR A 4 -18.07 16.65 -4.01
N LEU A 5 -18.02 16.18 -2.77
CA LEU A 5 -17.68 14.81 -2.43
C LEU A 5 -18.81 13.84 -2.83
N ILE A 6 -20.08 14.26 -2.69
CA ILE A 6 -21.26 13.49 -3.12
C ILE A 6 -21.36 13.41 -4.64
N PHE A 7 -20.97 14.48 -5.37
CA PHE A 7 -20.96 14.50 -6.83
C PHE A 7 -19.91 13.56 -7.42
N PHE A 8 -18.75 13.42 -6.74
CA PHE A 8 -17.71 12.49 -7.14
C PHE A 8 -18.11 11.02 -6.97
N PHE A 9 -18.95 10.71 -5.96
CA PHE A 9 -19.44 9.36 -5.72
C PHE A 9 -20.45 8.90 -6.78
N PHE A 10 -21.19 9.84 -7.40
CA PHE A 10 -22.22 9.53 -8.40
C PHE A 10 -21.68 9.19 -9.80
N LEU A 11 -20.41 9.52 -10.08
CA LEU A 11 -19.77 9.22 -11.36
C LEU A 11 -19.30 7.76 -11.49
N PHE A 12 -19.39 6.95 -10.43
CA PHE A 12 -18.92 5.56 -10.41
C PHE A 12 -20.01 4.50 -10.59
N SER A 13 -21.27 4.88 -10.71
CA SER A 13 -22.36 3.94 -10.94
C SER A 13 -22.69 3.87 -12.44
N ASN A 14 -22.31 2.80 -13.05
CA ASN A 14 -22.75 2.17 -14.28
C ASN A 14 -21.61 1.79 -15.22
N ASN A 15 -21.22 0.51 -15.16
CA ASN A 15 -20.73 -0.21 -16.33
C ASN A 15 -21.09 -1.67 -16.19
N SER A 16 -22.20 -2.06 -16.80
CA SER A 16 -22.51 -3.45 -17.11
C SER A 16 -21.58 -3.88 -18.26
N ILE A 17 -20.72 -4.84 -18.03
CA ILE A 17 -19.79 -5.35 -19.06
C ILE A 17 -20.39 -6.63 -19.63
N SER A 18 -20.75 -6.54 -20.90
CA SER A 18 -21.06 -7.65 -21.78
C SER A 18 -19.77 -8.41 -22.12
N GLN A 19 -19.84 -9.74 -22.09
CA GLN A 19 -18.75 -10.67 -22.37
C GLN A 19 -18.30 -10.58 -23.84
N LEU A 20 -17.01 -10.32 -24.07
CA LEU A 20 -16.33 -10.59 -25.36
C LEU A 20 -14.83 -10.83 -25.16
N ASN A 21 -14.38 -12.02 -25.61
CA ASN A 21 -13.00 -12.47 -25.86
C ASN A 21 -12.01 -12.47 -24.67
N ASP A 22 -11.69 -13.66 -24.17
CA ASP A 22 -10.94 -13.92 -22.94
C ASP A 22 -9.57 -13.23 -22.83
N THR A 23 -8.76 -13.15 -23.85
CA THR A 23 -7.39 -12.57 -23.76
C THR A 23 -7.35 -11.04 -23.81
N LEU A 24 -8.29 -10.38 -24.51
CA LEU A 24 -8.42 -8.92 -24.50
C LEU A 24 -9.06 -8.43 -23.19
N SER A 25 -9.93 -9.27 -22.60
CA SER A 25 -10.57 -9.03 -21.31
C SER A 25 -9.56 -8.99 -20.17
N GLU A 26 -8.61 -9.91 -20.11
CA GLU A 26 -7.57 -9.99 -19.07
C GLU A 26 -6.71 -8.72 -19.01
N LYS A 27 -6.15 -8.30 -20.16
CA LYS A 27 -5.35 -7.07 -20.24
C LYS A 27 -6.16 -5.82 -19.90
N SER A 28 -7.42 -5.78 -20.27
CA SER A 28 -8.32 -4.68 -19.93
C SER A 28 -8.62 -4.63 -18.44
N PHE A 29 -8.83 -5.79 -17.81
CA PHE A 29 -9.14 -5.89 -16.39
C PHE A 29 -7.97 -5.46 -15.51
N THR A 30 -6.76 -5.99 -15.75
CA THR A 30 -5.55 -5.64 -14.99
C THR A 30 -5.21 -4.17 -15.14
N LYS A 31 -5.31 -3.62 -16.36
CA LYS A 31 -5.13 -2.19 -16.62
C LYS A 31 -6.15 -1.34 -15.83
N LYS A 32 -7.42 -1.76 -15.80
CA LYS A 32 -8.48 -1.07 -15.06
C LYS A 32 -8.23 -1.10 -13.55
N SER A 33 -7.80 -2.23 -13.00
CA SER A 33 -7.41 -2.35 -11.59
C SER A 33 -6.28 -1.38 -11.23
N THR A 34 -5.23 -1.32 -12.06
CA THR A 34 -4.10 -0.41 -11.85
C THR A 34 -4.52 1.06 -11.91
N ILE A 35 -5.33 1.44 -12.90
CA ILE A 35 -5.84 2.81 -13.04
C ILE A 35 -6.71 3.19 -11.84
N LEU A 36 -7.62 2.31 -11.41
CA LEU A 36 -8.46 2.57 -10.24
C LEU A 36 -7.64 2.78 -8.97
N SER A 37 -6.60 1.96 -8.74
CA SER A 37 -5.68 2.12 -7.61
C SER A 37 -4.83 3.38 -7.70
N SER A 38 -4.57 3.88 -8.92
CA SER A 38 -3.84 5.13 -9.13
C SER A 38 -4.69 6.38 -8.89
N ILE A 39 -6.01 6.28 -8.98
CA ILE A 39 -6.92 7.38 -8.70
C ILE A 39 -7.34 7.38 -7.23
N LEU A 40 -7.73 6.22 -6.72
CA LEU A 40 -8.20 6.04 -5.35
C LEU A 40 -7.48 4.85 -4.72
N PRO A 41 -6.68 5.07 -3.65
CA PRO A 41 -5.98 3.99 -2.97
C PRO A 41 -6.96 2.89 -2.51
N GLY A 42 -6.67 1.65 -2.86
CA GLY A 42 -7.54 0.52 -2.51
C GLY A 42 -8.64 0.19 -3.51
N ALA A 43 -8.99 1.09 -4.45
CA ALA A 43 -10.08 0.84 -5.41
C ALA A 43 -9.79 -0.32 -6.36
N GLY A 44 -8.54 -0.54 -6.75
CA GLY A 44 -8.13 -1.70 -7.54
C GLY A 44 -8.31 -3.01 -6.79
N GLN A 45 -7.95 -3.08 -5.51
CA GLN A 45 -8.16 -4.25 -4.68
C GLN A 45 -9.66 -4.58 -4.54
N VAL A 46 -10.51 -3.56 -4.38
CA VAL A 46 -11.97 -3.74 -4.37
C VAL A 46 -12.46 -4.26 -5.72
N HIS A 47 -11.96 -3.71 -6.82
CA HIS A 47 -12.29 -4.17 -8.17
C HIS A 47 -11.85 -5.62 -8.40
N ASN A 48 -10.66 -6.00 -7.97
CA ASN A 48 -10.14 -7.36 -8.08
C ASN A 48 -10.99 -8.38 -7.30
N ASN A 49 -11.56 -7.95 -6.16
CA ASN A 49 -12.41 -8.84 -5.36
C ASN A 49 -13.67 -9.33 -6.12
N SER A 50 -14.08 -8.65 -7.21
CA SER A 50 -15.21 -9.06 -8.04
C SER A 50 -14.94 -10.34 -8.86
N ILE A 51 -13.66 -10.61 -9.18
CA ILE A 51 -13.22 -11.81 -9.92
C ILE A 51 -12.46 -12.81 -9.03
N ARG A 52 -12.42 -12.56 -7.74
CA ARG A 52 -11.71 -13.40 -6.79
C ARG A 52 -12.27 -14.84 -6.80
N PRO A 53 -11.43 -15.87 -7.01
CA PRO A 53 -11.83 -17.26 -6.88
C PRO A 53 -12.40 -17.54 -5.47
N ILE A 54 -13.44 -18.39 -5.39
CA ILE A 54 -14.13 -18.71 -4.13
C ILE A 54 -13.18 -19.35 -3.12
N GLU A 55 -12.21 -20.10 -3.59
CA GLU A 55 -11.19 -20.79 -2.79
C GLU A 55 -10.22 -19.83 -2.11
N ILE A 56 -10.01 -18.63 -2.68
CA ILE A 56 -9.12 -17.64 -2.11
C ILE A 56 -9.85 -16.79 -1.07
N ARG A 57 -9.33 -16.80 0.16
CA ARG A 57 -9.91 -16.02 1.26
C ARG A 57 -9.90 -14.52 0.94
N ASN A 58 -11.01 -13.84 1.20
CA ASN A 58 -11.08 -12.38 1.07
C ASN A 58 -10.11 -11.69 2.03
N LYS A 59 -9.17 -10.90 1.48
CA LYS A 59 -8.14 -10.17 2.22
C LYS A 59 -8.43 -8.67 2.32
N LEU A 60 -9.51 -8.16 1.73
CA LEU A 60 -9.82 -6.73 1.70
C LEU A 60 -9.99 -6.12 3.10
N TRP A 61 -10.59 -6.88 4.02
CA TRP A 61 -10.92 -6.40 5.36
C TRP A 61 -9.69 -5.94 6.18
N TRP A 62 -8.50 -6.46 5.88
CA TRP A 62 -7.26 -6.04 6.53
C TRP A 62 -6.36 -5.21 5.61
N LYS A 63 -6.40 -5.44 4.28
CA LYS A 63 -5.61 -4.66 3.31
C LYS A 63 -6.01 -3.18 3.30
N LEU A 64 -7.31 -2.89 3.23
CA LEU A 64 -7.81 -1.51 3.21
C LEU A 64 -7.43 -0.72 4.47
N PRO A 65 -7.64 -1.23 5.70
CA PRO A 65 -7.18 -0.53 6.90
C PRO A 65 -5.68 -0.26 6.93
N ILE A 66 -4.85 -1.17 6.45
CA ILE A 66 -3.39 -0.97 6.38
C ILE A 66 -3.04 0.14 5.38
N ILE A 67 -3.64 0.14 4.20
CA ILE A 67 -3.39 1.18 3.18
C ILE A 67 -3.78 2.56 3.72
N TYR A 68 -5.01 2.69 4.22
CA TYR A 68 -5.49 3.98 4.74
C TYR A 68 -4.82 4.40 6.04
N GLY A 69 -4.47 3.44 6.90
CA GLY A 69 -3.67 3.68 8.10
C GLY A 69 -2.28 4.20 7.78
N GLY A 70 -1.61 3.60 6.80
CA GLY A 70 -0.30 4.05 6.33
C GLY A 70 -0.33 5.46 5.71
N ILE A 71 -1.32 5.73 4.85
CA ILE A 71 -1.54 7.05 4.26
C ILE A 71 -1.87 8.08 5.35
N GLY A 72 -2.77 7.75 6.28
CA GLY A 72 -3.16 8.62 7.38
C GLY A 72 -1.99 8.98 8.30
N ALA A 73 -1.18 7.99 8.67
CA ALA A 73 0.02 8.20 9.49
C ALA A 73 1.04 9.10 8.78
N ALA A 74 1.29 8.87 7.48
CA ALA A 74 2.20 9.69 6.70
C ALA A 74 1.68 11.14 6.57
N CYS A 75 0.40 11.35 6.29
CA CYS A 75 -0.21 12.68 6.23
C CYS A 75 -0.15 13.40 7.57
N PHE A 76 -0.41 12.71 8.67
CA PHE A 76 -0.27 13.27 10.03
C PHE A 76 1.16 13.73 10.27
N GLN A 77 2.15 12.89 9.97
CA GLN A 77 3.56 13.19 10.17
C GLN A 77 4.04 14.37 9.31
N ILE A 78 3.58 14.46 8.06
CA ILE A 78 3.86 15.58 7.16
C ILE A 78 3.32 16.88 7.78
N ASN A 79 2.07 16.88 8.23
CA ASN A 79 1.44 18.05 8.81
C ASN A 79 2.13 18.48 10.11
N TYR A 80 2.40 17.54 11.01
CA TYR A 80 3.09 17.79 12.27
C TYR A 80 4.47 18.40 12.03
N ASN A 81 5.33 17.75 11.27
CA ASN A 81 6.68 18.24 11.01
C ASN A 81 6.69 19.59 10.27
N ASN A 82 5.70 19.83 9.39
CA ASN A 82 5.59 21.09 8.70
C ASN A 82 5.14 22.23 9.62
N GLN A 83 4.30 21.97 10.60
CA GLN A 83 3.92 22.95 11.62
C GLN A 83 5.10 23.29 12.50
N GLU A 84 5.82 22.30 13.02
CA GLU A 84 7.00 22.50 13.86
C GLU A 84 8.12 23.22 13.10
N PHE A 85 8.36 22.85 11.84
CA PHE A 85 9.27 23.61 10.97
C PHE A 85 8.91 25.09 10.88
N LYS A 86 7.62 25.41 10.69
CA LYS A 86 7.15 26.80 10.62
C LYS A 86 7.30 27.54 11.96
N ASN A 87 7.02 26.85 13.08
CA ASN A 87 7.15 27.43 14.41
C ASN A 87 8.61 27.82 14.71
N VAL A 88 9.53 26.87 14.50
CA VAL A 88 10.97 27.12 14.71
C VAL A 88 11.49 28.21 13.76
N LYS A 89 11.06 28.18 12.49
CA LYS A 89 11.42 29.24 11.52
C LYS A 89 10.94 30.61 11.96
N LYS A 90 9.71 30.72 12.44
CA LYS A 90 9.11 31.97 12.91
C LYS A 90 9.90 32.53 14.12
N GLU A 91 10.21 31.68 15.08
CA GLU A 91 11.01 32.03 16.25
C GLU A 91 12.40 32.54 15.84
N ARG A 92 13.07 31.83 14.94
CA ARG A 92 14.40 32.21 14.47
C ARG A 92 14.39 33.56 13.76
N ILE A 93 13.39 33.83 12.90
CA ILE A 93 13.25 35.14 12.23
C ILE A 93 12.95 36.23 13.25
N SER A 94 12.11 35.97 14.24
CA SER A 94 11.81 36.93 15.33
C SER A 94 13.06 37.37 16.06
N ARG A 95 13.94 36.43 16.41
CA ARG A 95 15.22 36.75 17.09
C ARG A 95 16.20 37.52 16.21
N LEU A 96 16.24 37.20 14.91
CA LEU A 96 17.06 37.98 13.97
C LEU A 96 16.61 39.44 13.87
N ASN A 97 15.33 39.73 14.12
CA ASN A 97 14.76 41.07 14.18
C ASN A 97 14.93 41.73 15.57
N GLY A 98 15.69 41.14 16.49
CA GLY A 98 15.96 41.70 17.81
C GLY A 98 14.85 41.45 18.85
N ASN A 99 13.85 40.63 18.59
CA ASN A 99 12.81 40.35 19.54
C ASN A 99 13.27 39.28 20.59
N PRO A 100 12.75 39.34 21.83
CA PRO A 100 13.06 38.36 22.85
C PRO A 100 12.54 36.96 22.46
N PRO A 101 13.18 35.88 22.95
CA PRO A 101 12.74 34.51 22.71
C PRO A 101 11.34 34.28 23.29
N LEU A 102 10.44 33.65 22.50
CA LEU A 102 9.05 33.38 22.89
C LEU A 102 8.87 31.91 23.34
N ASN A 103 9.21 30.96 22.49
CA ASN A 103 8.87 29.54 22.73
C ASN A 103 10.08 28.63 22.98
N PHE A 104 11.27 29.01 22.55
CA PHE A 104 12.50 28.22 22.61
C PHE A 104 13.59 28.96 23.40
N SER A 105 13.24 29.46 24.59
CA SER A 105 14.10 30.35 25.38
C SER A 105 15.46 29.77 25.78
N LEU A 106 15.58 28.45 25.88
CA LEU A 106 16.80 27.74 26.25
C LEU A 106 17.71 27.42 25.04
N ASP A 107 17.19 27.52 23.80
CA ASP A 107 17.95 27.16 22.61
C ASP A 107 18.67 28.37 22.01
N SER A 108 19.93 28.17 21.63
CA SER A 108 20.69 29.20 20.91
C SER A 108 20.20 29.32 19.45
N SER A 109 20.56 30.42 18.76
CA SER A 109 20.19 30.63 17.36
C SER A 109 20.72 29.53 16.44
N ASP A 110 21.88 28.95 16.73
CA ASP A 110 22.47 27.86 15.97
C ASP A 110 21.72 26.53 16.21
N GLN A 111 21.32 26.26 17.45
CA GLN A 111 20.49 25.12 17.81
C GLN A 111 19.13 25.18 17.10
N LEU A 112 18.48 26.34 17.03
CA LEU A 112 17.23 26.52 16.30
C LEU A 112 17.37 26.22 14.80
N LYS A 113 18.53 26.51 14.19
CA LYS A 113 18.80 26.14 12.81
C LYS A 113 18.86 24.63 12.63
N ILE A 114 19.55 23.93 13.52
CA ILE A 114 19.66 22.47 13.51
C ILE A 114 18.28 21.83 13.65
N ILE A 115 17.48 22.29 14.62
CA ILE A 115 16.11 21.81 14.86
C ILE A 115 15.21 22.07 13.65
N GLN A 116 15.31 23.24 13.03
CA GLN A 116 14.57 23.57 11.81
C GLN A 116 14.91 22.62 10.66
N ASP A 117 16.20 22.34 10.43
CA ASP A 117 16.65 21.44 9.38
C ASP A 117 16.24 19.98 9.67
N GLN A 118 16.18 19.58 10.95
CA GLN A 118 15.68 18.27 11.36
C GLN A 118 14.19 18.10 11.02
N TYR A 119 13.32 19.06 11.36
CA TYR A 119 11.90 18.99 11.02
C TYR A 119 11.66 19.02 9.52
N ARG A 120 12.46 19.79 8.76
CA ARG A 120 12.44 19.78 7.30
C ARG A 120 12.74 18.38 6.77
N ARG A 121 13.82 17.76 7.25
CA ARG A 121 14.21 16.41 6.83
C ARG A 121 13.14 15.37 7.18
N LEU A 122 12.57 15.42 8.38
CA LEU A 122 11.50 14.51 8.80
C LEU A 122 10.24 14.68 7.93
N ARG A 123 9.87 15.91 7.58
CA ARG A 123 8.76 16.17 6.66
C ARG A 123 9.04 15.57 5.28
N ASP A 124 10.23 15.79 4.73
CA ASP A 124 10.61 15.32 3.40
C ASP A 124 10.66 13.76 3.36
N LEU A 125 11.15 13.12 4.42
CA LEU A 125 11.09 11.67 4.59
C LEU A 125 9.66 11.14 4.67
N SER A 126 8.76 11.85 5.35
CA SER A 126 7.34 11.48 5.43
C SER A 126 6.65 11.58 4.06
N ILE A 127 7.01 12.54 3.22
CA ILE A 127 6.53 12.65 1.83
C ILE A 127 7.01 11.45 1.01
N ILE A 128 8.27 11.09 1.11
CA ILE A 128 8.83 9.91 0.42
C ILE A 128 8.13 8.62 0.89
N SER A 129 7.87 8.50 2.20
CA SER A 129 7.15 7.35 2.76
C SER A 129 5.71 7.27 2.24
N LEU A 130 5.01 8.40 2.12
CA LEU A 130 3.67 8.46 1.54
C LEU A 130 3.66 7.97 0.09
N LEU A 131 4.62 8.44 -0.72
CA LEU A 131 4.78 7.99 -2.11
C LEU A 131 5.09 6.49 -2.18
N GLY A 132 5.95 5.99 -1.27
CA GLY A 132 6.27 4.57 -1.17
C GLY A 132 5.04 3.71 -0.89
N VAL A 133 4.24 4.05 0.12
CA VAL A 133 2.98 3.36 0.43
C VAL A 133 2.02 3.40 -0.76
N TYR A 134 1.93 4.55 -1.43
CA TYR A 134 1.06 4.72 -2.59
C TYR A 134 1.48 3.84 -3.77
N LEU A 135 2.76 3.76 -4.07
CA LEU A 135 3.27 2.90 -5.15
C LEU A 135 3.09 1.41 -4.84
N ILE A 136 3.39 1.01 -3.60
CA ILE A 136 3.26 -0.40 -3.18
C ILE A 136 1.80 -0.87 -3.32
N GLN A 137 0.82 -0.06 -2.94
CA GLN A 137 -0.60 -0.45 -3.07
C GLN A 137 -1.06 -0.56 -4.53
N ILE A 138 -0.51 0.26 -5.45
CA ILE A 138 -0.80 0.13 -6.89
C ILE A 138 -0.21 -1.17 -7.44
N ILE A 139 1.04 -1.48 -7.08
CA ILE A 139 1.71 -2.72 -7.48
C ILE A 139 0.94 -3.93 -6.94
N ASP A 140 0.54 -3.91 -5.66
CA ASP A 140 -0.26 -4.99 -5.04
C ASP A 140 -1.57 -5.22 -5.80
N ALA A 141 -2.30 -4.15 -6.16
CA ALA A 141 -3.53 -4.28 -6.94
C ALA A 141 -3.29 -4.87 -8.33
N ASN A 142 -2.22 -4.48 -9.00
CA ASN A 142 -1.86 -5.01 -10.31
C ASN A 142 -1.49 -6.49 -10.25
N VAL A 143 -0.62 -6.87 -9.29
CA VAL A 143 -0.20 -8.26 -9.09
C VAL A 143 -1.38 -9.15 -8.72
N GLU A 144 -2.26 -8.68 -7.82
CA GLU A 144 -3.46 -9.43 -7.42
C GLU A 144 -4.43 -9.63 -8.59
N ALA A 145 -4.60 -8.63 -9.46
CA ALA A 145 -5.40 -8.75 -10.67
C ALA A 145 -4.86 -9.84 -11.61
N HIS A 146 -3.56 -9.86 -11.82
CA HIS A 146 -2.91 -10.91 -12.62
C HIS A 146 -3.06 -12.29 -11.98
N LEU A 147 -2.86 -12.42 -10.68
CA LEU A 147 -2.98 -13.69 -9.98
C LEU A 147 -4.40 -14.26 -10.00
N PHE A 148 -5.44 -13.40 -9.97
CA PHE A 148 -6.82 -13.86 -10.02
C PHE A 148 -7.29 -14.23 -11.42
N LEU A 149 -6.69 -13.64 -12.45
CA LEU A 149 -6.96 -13.97 -13.85
C LEU A 149 -6.15 -15.18 -14.34
N PHE A 150 -5.01 -15.44 -13.74
CA PHE A 150 -4.25 -16.65 -13.97
C PHE A 150 -5.02 -17.80 -13.29
N ASP A 151 -5.84 -18.47 -14.06
CA ASP A 151 -6.36 -19.78 -13.70
C ASP A 151 -5.15 -20.71 -13.62
N ILE A 152 -4.66 -20.94 -12.40
CA ILE A 152 -3.76 -22.04 -12.13
C ILE A 152 -4.68 -23.26 -12.24
N SER A 153 -4.95 -23.66 -13.49
CA SER A 153 -5.70 -24.87 -13.76
C SER A 153 -5.12 -26.00 -12.90
N ASP A 154 -5.97 -26.84 -12.37
CA ASP A 154 -5.67 -28.01 -11.49
C ASP A 154 -4.60 -28.96 -12.08
N ASN A 155 -3.98 -28.59 -13.18
CA ASN A 155 -3.01 -29.38 -13.92
C ASN A 155 -1.62 -29.39 -13.28
N LEU A 156 -1.31 -28.48 -12.36
CA LEU A 156 -0.01 -28.45 -11.68
C LEU A 156 -0.20 -28.41 -10.16
N SER A 157 -0.08 -29.54 -9.48
CA SER A 157 -0.08 -29.56 -8.02
C SER A 157 1.32 -29.89 -7.49
N PHE A 158 1.81 -28.99 -6.63
CA PHE A 158 3.06 -29.19 -5.90
C PHE A 158 2.73 -29.70 -4.49
N GLN A 159 3.13 -30.92 -4.18
CA GLN A 159 2.89 -31.54 -2.89
C GLN A 159 4.19 -31.79 -2.16
N PHE A 160 4.27 -31.23 -0.96
CA PHE A 160 5.38 -31.43 -0.04
C PHE A 160 4.91 -32.36 1.08
N ARG A 161 5.43 -33.59 1.10
CA ARG A 161 5.08 -34.59 2.14
C ARG A 161 6.34 -35.03 2.89
N PRO A 162 6.42 -34.83 4.20
CA PRO A 162 7.40 -35.51 5.01
C PRO A 162 7.02 -37.01 5.13
N ILE A 163 7.93 -37.90 4.77
CA ILE A 163 7.73 -39.35 4.89
C ILE A 163 8.71 -39.85 5.94
N TYR A 164 8.18 -40.65 6.87
CA TYR A 164 8.96 -41.38 7.85
C TYR A 164 9.19 -42.79 7.30
N GLN A 165 10.44 -43.18 7.05
CA GLN A 165 10.79 -44.55 6.69
C GLN A 165 11.45 -45.25 7.88
N LEU A 166 10.86 -46.36 8.28
CA LEU A 166 11.41 -47.26 9.28
C LEU A 166 12.45 -48.17 8.59
N GLY A 167 13.72 -47.84 8.74
CA GLY A 167 14.81 -48.75 8.39
C GLY A 167 15.07 -49.72 9.51
N TYR A 168 15.75 -50.85 9.22
CA TYR A 168 15.98 -51.96 10.14
C TYR A 168 16.73 -51.58 11.44
N GLN A 169 17.40 -50.40 11.50
CA GLN A 169 18.13 -49.91 12.69
C GLN A 169 18.00 -48.39 12.94
N SER A 170 17.28 -47.63 12.12
CA SER A 170 17.16 -46.21 12.29
C SER A 170 15.92 -45.64 11.56
N ILE A 171 15.40 -44.51 12.10
CA ILE A 171 14.30 -43.77 11.50
C ILE A 171 14.92 -42.71 10.61
N TYR A 172 14.63 -42.74 9.31
CA TYR A 172 15.06 -41.71 8.35
C TYR A 172 13.91 -40.76 8.05
N PHE A 173 14.20 -39.48 8.15
CA PHE A 173 13.28 -38.43 7.69
C PHE A 173 13.62 -38.12 6.22
N THR A 174 12.70 -38.41 5.33
CA THR A 174 12.85 -38.13 3.91
C THR A 174 11.74 -37.17 3.48
N THR A 175 12.08 -36.15 2.72
CA THR A 175 11.12 -35.22 2.16
C THR A 175 10.83 -35.60 0.73
N GLN A 176 9.60 -35.97 0.43
CA GLN A 176 9.16 -36.25 -0.93
C GLN A 176 8.56 -34.97 -1.53
N ILE A 177 9.11 -34.54 -2.66
CA ILE A 177 8.57 -33.49 -3.48
C ILE A 177 7.92 -34.16 -4.69
N SER A 178 6.59 -34.05 -4.82
CA SER A 178 5.87 -34.56 -5.98
C SER A 178 5.26 -33.41 -6.77
N ILE A 179 5.55 -33.36 -8.07
CA ILE A 179 4.93 -32.46 -9.03
C ILE A 179 3.96 -33.32 -9.86
N ASN A 180 2.68 -33.12 -9.68
CA ASN A 180 1.67 -33.78 -10.48
C ASN A 180 1.26 -32.86 -11.63
N VAL A 181 1.51 -33.28 -12.86
CA VAL A 181 1.05 -32.63 -14.07
C VAL A 181 -0.09 -33.47 -14.63
N LYS A 182 -1.30 -32.92 -14.64
CA LYS A 182 -2.44 -33.56 -15.28
C LYS A 182 -2.48 -33.11 -16.73
N ILE A 183 -2.15 -34.01 -17.63
CA ILE A 183 -2.19 -33.79 -19.08
C ILE A 183 -3.63 -33.98 -19.58
#